data_afd505dcc05ae3f44eb15bcbdc4c374c
#
_entry.id   afd505dcc05ae3f44eb15bcbdc4c374c
#
_cell.length_a   1.000
_cell.length_b   1.000
_cell.length_c   1.000
_cell.angle_alpha   90.00
_cell.angle_beta   90.00
_cell.angle_gamma   90.00
#
_symmetry.space_group_name_H-M   'P 1'
#
loop_
_entity.id
_entity.type
_entity.pdbx_description
1 polymer ?
#
loop_
_entity_poly.entity_id
_entity_poly.type
_entity_poly.pdbx_seq_one_letter_code
_entity_poly.pdbx_strand_id
1 'polypeptide(L)'
;MRKILVLTVALLCYFCTYSQEANTSDNIPVLIIAPRFDVNPYIPTGDGGLKGVDFGNSSLCTLFEGSIGEHFSYSMSNHWVTSQTRPLYQNILRTDESDFIDWLTLSYSVGRFTFTVGKDMVAIGGYELDPMDVIQHPLLCSKFFNDVSIYQLSGKVEYTTKDEASTFGFQFANSIFSSLKPFEERLFAYSLTWYGDYEWFAPIWSANLLEYERGQFVKMASLGSAFYFGDASIELDLMYKHLNYEGSNHEFTPALKFNYNFNDKVEIFARGGYEYRSGMDILGWEEDEAGYFPTDITGGHYAFYGAGVHYYPLKNSTDLRLHTVIASNSYAKSVAINVGVTYLFNLTDTIRKHR
;
A
#
# COMPACT_ATOMS: atom_id res chain seq x y z
N MET A 1 -4.73 -15.93 23.80
CA MET A 1 -3.50 -15.61 23.07
C MET A 1 -3.61 -15.84 21.55
N ARG A 2 -4.23 -16.94 21.05
CA ARG A 2 -4.48 -17.15 19.60
C ARG A 2 -5.40 -16.12 18.90
N LYS A 3 -6.20 -15.35 19.63
CA LYS A 3 -7.23 -14.46 19.05
C LYS A 3 -6.72 -13.08 18.60
N ILE A 4 -5.54 -12.66 19.01
CA ILE A 4 -5.05 -11.29 18.77
C ILE A 4 -4.14 -11.24 17.55
N LEU A 5 -3.34 -12.28 17.29
CA LEU A 5 -2.56 -12.39 16.05
C LEU A 5 -3.47 -12.46 14.81
N VAL A 6 -4.62 -13.12 14.96
CA VAL A 6 -5.70 -13.10 13.96
C VAL A 6 -6.28 -11.68 13.77
N LEU A 7 -6.19 -10.78 14.78
CA LEU A 7 -6.80 -9.45 14.69
C LEU A 7 -5.95 -8.47 13.86
N THR A 8 -4.63 -8.55 13.90
CA THR A 8 -3.77 -7.64 13.14
C THR A 8 -3.74 -8.07 11.65
N VAL A 9 -3.66 -9.37 11.38
CA VAL A 9 -3.83 -9.92 10.02
C VAL A 9 -5.30 -9.81 9.58
N ALA A 10 -6.27 -9.99 10.49
CA ALA A 10 -7.68 -9.79 10.19
C ALA A 10 -8.04 -8.32 9.95
N LEU A 11 -7.33 -7.33 10.49
CA LEU A 11 -7.51 -5.93 10.07
C LEU A 11 -6.97 -5.72 8.64
N LEU A 12 -5.88 -6.35 8.28
CA LEU A 12 -5.31 -6.28 6.92
C LEU A 12 -6.11 -7.12 5.92
N CYS A 13 -6.48 -8.35 6.24
CA CYS A 13 -7.41 -9.18 5.47
C CYS A 13 -8.88 -8.77 5.68
N TYR A 14 -9.22 -8.14 6.80
CA TYR A 14 -10.57 -7.69 7.12
C TYR A 14 -11.07 -6.61 6.15
N PHE A 15 -10.19 -5.80 5.61
CA PHE A 15 -10.52 -4.88 4.53
C PHE A 15 -10.64 -5.57 3.17
N CYS A 16 -9.93 -6.68 2.92
CA CYS A 16 -10.09 -7.46 1.68
C CYS A 16 -11.20 -8.52 1.75
N THR A 17 -11.56 -9.03 2.94
CA THR A 17 -12.54 -10.14 3.08
C THR A 17 -13.90 -9.70 3.64
N TYR A 18 -14.09 -8.45 4.01
CA TYR A 18 -15.38 -7.98 4.54
C TYR A 18 -16.56 -8.09 3.55
N SER A 19 -16.26 -8.35 2.27
CA SER A 19 -17.31 -8.64 1.29
C SER A 19 -17.93 -10.04 1.42
N GLN A 20 -17.40 -10.94 2.26
CA GLN A 20 -17.84 -12.33 2.31
C GLN A 20 -18.70 -12.72 3.53
N GLU A 21 -18.68 -11.98 4.63
CA GLU A 21 -19.64 -12.19 5.72
C GLU A 21 -20.81 -11.20 5.64
N ALA A 22 -21.57 -11.24 4.58
CA ALA A 22 -22.90 -10.67 4.57
C ALA A 22 -23.82 -11.48 5.48
N ASN A 23 -23.69 -11.29 6.78
CA ASN A 23 -24.75 -11.67 7.71
C ASN A 23 -25.99 -10.86 7.37
N THR A 24 -27.02 -11.52 6.96
CA THR A 24 -28.29 -11.06 6.37
C THR A 24 -29.14 -10.16 7.28
N SER A 25 -28.62 -9.51 8.32
CA SER A 25 -29.46 -8.74 9.23
C SER A 25 -29.28 -7.24 9.21
N ASP A 26 -28.13 -6.68 8.79
CA ASP A 26 -27.99 -5.22 8.81
C ASP A 26 -27.03 -4.74 7.69
N ASN A 27 -27.59 -4.28 6.56
CA ASN A 27 -26.88 -3.53 5.50
C ASN A 27 -26.46 -2.13 5.98
N ILE A 28 -25.83 -2.05 7.15
CA ILE A 28 -25.40 -0.76 7.68
C ILE A 28 -23.99 -0.47 7.17
N PRO A 29 -23.80 0.63 6.43
CA PRO A 29 -22.48 1.00 5.96
C PRO A 29 -21.53 1.28 7.12
N VAL A 30 -20.27 0.94 6.95
CA VAL A 30 -19.17 1.25 7.86
C VAL A 30 -18.52 2.53 7.40
N LEU A 31 -18.38 3.51 8.30
CA LEU A 31 -17.64 4.74 8.07
C LEU A 31 -16.51 4.84 9.09
N ILE A 32 -15.28 4.79 8.61
CA ILE A 32 -14.08 5.01 9.40
C ILE A 32 -13.49 6.37 9.04
N ILE A 33 -13.15 7.15 10.05
CA ILE A 33 -12.38 8.39 9.92
C ILE A 33 -11.01 8.11 10.55
N ALA A 34 -9.95 8.30 9.76
CA ALA A 34 -8.59 7.95 10.14
C ALA A 34 -7.67 9.18 10.13
N PRO A 35 -7.67 10.00 11.20
CA PRO A 35 -6.68 11.03 11.39
C PRO A 35 -5.34 10.42 11.78
N ARG A 36 -4.28 10.93 11.16
CA ARG A 36 -2.89 10.68 11.51
C ARG A 36 -2.18 12.01 11.74
N PHE A 37 -1.48 12.11 12.85
CA PHE A 37 -0.63 13.26 13.16
C PHE A 37 0.78 12.79 13.46
N ASP A 38 1.73 13.27 12.68
CA ASP A 38 3.14 12.92 12.76
C ASP A 38 4.00 14.16 12.99
N VAL A 39 5.08 13.97 13.74
CA VAL A 39 6.14 14.94 13.96
C VAL A 39 7.46 14.28 13.57
N ASN A 40 8.21 14.92 12.67
CA ASN A 40 9.45 14.40 12.11
C ASN A 40 10.62 15.32 12.43
N PRO A 41 11.35 15.11 13.52
CA PRO A 41 12.63 15.77 13.75
C PRO A 41 13.68 15.34 12.73
N TYR A 42 14.36 16.29 12.13
CA TYR A 42 15.43 16.05 11.16
C TYR A 42 16.80 16.31 11.77
N ILE A 43 17.64 15.26 11.81
CA ILE A 43 18.98 15.28 12.39
C ILE A 43 20.00 14.83 11.32
N PRO A 44 20.76 15.77 10.69
CA PRO A 44 21.80 15.42 9.74
C PRO A 44 22.91 14.60 10.38
N THR A 45 23.43 13.61 9.66
CA THR A 45 24.62 12.87 10.09
C THR A 45 25.86 13.74 9.85
N GLY A 46 26.63 13.98 10.90
CA GLY A 46 27.93 14.73 10.85
C GLY A 46 27.91 16.13 11.47
N ASP A 47 26.80 16.84 11.44
CA ASP A 47 26.68 18.21 11.96
C ASP A 47 26.06 18.33 13.36
N GLY A 48 25.77 17.23 13.99
CA GLY A 48 25.25 17.09 15.34
C GLY A 48 24.21 18.14 15.77
N GLY A 49 22.93 17.82 15.70
CA GLY A 49 21.87 18.64 16.25
C GLY A 49 20.60 18.66 15.39
N LEU A 50 19.51 19.05 16.01
CA LEU A 50 18.21 19.22 15.34
C LEU A 50 18.27 20.39 14.36
N LYS A 51 18.02 20.15 13.08
CA LYS A 51 17.99 21.18 12.03
C LYS A 51 16.58 21.64 11.66
N GLY A 52 15.58 20.85 12.00
CA GLY A 52 14.18 21.20 11.73
C GLY A 52 13.22 20.14 12.23
N VAL A 53 11.95 20.48 12.17
CA VAL A 53 10.84 19.59 12.48
C VAL A 53 9.78 19.83 11.42
N ASP A 54 9.27 18.78 10.82
CA ASP A 54 8.12 18.84 9.92
C ASP A 54 6.96 17.97 10.43
N PHE A 55 5.81 18.11 9.80
CA PHE A 55 4.60 17.34 10.07
C PHE A 55 4.28 16.40 8.91
N GLY A 56 5.28 16.01 8.15
CA GLY A 56 5.17 15.09 7.05
C GLY A 56 4.55 13.77 7.48
N ASN A 57 3.79 13.14 6.58
CA ASN A 57 2.97 11.95 6.80
C ASN A 57 1.71 12.18 7.68
N SER A 58 1.47 13.40 8.18
CA SER A 58 0.17 13.72 8.76
C SER A 58 -0.91 13.69 7.68
N SER A 59 -2.03 13.05 7.95
CA SER A 59 -3.09 12.85 6.97
C SER A 59 -4.46 12.73 7.64
N LEU A 60 -5.51 12.93 6.85
CA LEU A 60 -6.88 12.64 7.23
C LEU A 60 -7.51 11.83 6.09
N CYS A 61 -7.82 10.58 6.38
CA CYS A 61 -8.46 9.66 5.44
C CYS A 61 -9.85 9.28 5.92
N THR A 62 -10.72 8.90 5.00
CA THR A 62 -12.00 8.26 5.32
C THR A 62 -12.15 7.00 4.49
N LEU A 63 -12.72 5.97 5.10
CA LEU A 63 -13.10 4.73 4.46
C LEU A 63 -14.60 4.56 4.63
N PHE A 64 -15.31 4.33 3.54
CA PHE A 64 -16.74 4.08 3.52
C PHE A 64 -17.03 2.78 2.76
N GLU A 65 -17.60 1.82 3.45
CA GLU A 65 -17.85 0.48 2.91
C GLU A 65 -19.25 0.01 3.26
N GLY A 66 -19.80 -0.89 2.44
CA GLY A 66 -21.08 -1.49 2.73
C GLY A 66 -21.52 -2.48 1.67
N SER A 67 -22.70 -3.06 1.90
CA SER A 67 -23.34 -3.98 0.97
C SER A 67 -24.73 -3.51 0.57
N ILE A 68 -25.17 -3.92 -0.62
CA ILE A 68 -26.50 -3.67 -1.17
C ILE A 68 -27.09 -5.03 -1.53
N GLY A 69 -28.01 -5.50 -0.69
CA GLY A 69 -28.54 -6.88 -0.81
C GLY A 69 -27.46 -7.92 -0.53
N GLU A 70 -27.61 -9.10 -1.15
CA GLU A 70 -26.78 -10.29 -0.88
C GLU A 70 -25.51 -10.36 -1.76
N HIS A 71 -25.46 -9.63 -2.85
CA HIS A 71 -24.43 -9.82 -3.89
C HIS A 71 -23.56 -8.61 -4.16
N PHE A 72 -24.04 -7.41 -3.86
CA PHE A 72 -23.31 -6.19 -4.15
C PHE A 72 -22.63 -5.64 -2.92
N SER A 73 -21.40 -5.19 -3.08
CA SER A 73 -20.67 -4.41 -2.08
C SER A 73 -19.99 -3.21 -2.74
N TYR A 74 -19.73 -2.20 -1.95
CA TYR A 74 -19.01 -1.01 -2.39
C TYR A 74 -17.96 -0.63 -1.35
N SER A 75 -16.88 -0.04 -1.83
CA SER A 75 -15.82 0.52 -0.99
C SER A 75 -15.33 1.84 -1.59
N MET A 76 -15.09 2.81 -0.74
CA MET A 76 -14.53 4.10 -1.10
C MET A 76 -13.52 4.53 -0.03
N SER A 77 -12.35 4.95 -0.47
CA SER A 77 -11.39 5.67 0.39
C SER A 77 -10.99 6.98 -0.25
N ASN A 78 -10.75 7.97 0.59
CA ASN A 78 -10.22 9.24 0.14
C ASN A 78 -9.35 9.92 1.19
N HIS A 79 -8.36 10.67 0.71
CA HIS A 79 -7.51 11.56 1.48
C HIS A 79 -8.05 12.99 1.44
N TRP A 80 -8.39 13.56 2.60
CA TRP A 80 -8.81 14.95 2.72
C TRP A 80 -7.63 15.90 2.86
N VAL A 81 -6.58 15.42 3.52
CA VAL A 81 -5.32 16.13 3.72
C VAL A 81 -4.21 15.11 3.58
N THR A 82 -3.25 15.41 2.72
CA THR A 82 -1.98 14.70 2.64
C THR A 82 -0.86 15.67 2.96
N SER A 83 0.19 15.19 3.58
CA SER A 83 1.36 16.00 3.83
C SER A 83 2.01 16.42 2.52
N GLN A 84 2.27 17.71 2.36
CA GLN A 84 2.96 18.27 1.19
C GLN A 84 4.46 17.89 1.11
N THR A 85 4.96 17.05 2.00
CA THR A 85 6.37 16.64 2.06
C THR A 85 6.75 15.50 1.13
N ARG A 86 5.90 15.18 0.17
CA ARG A 86 6.23 14.26 -0.93
C ARG A 86 6.46 15.05 -2.23
N PRO A 87 7.56 15.84 -2.36
CA PRO A 87 7.82 16.60 -3.59
C PRO A 87 8.01 15.70 -4.82
N LEU A 88 8.37 14.43 -4.63
CA LEU A 88 8.51 13.45 -5.72
C LEU A 88 7.16 12.99 -6.26
N TYR A 89 6.11 12.94 -5.45
CA TYR A 89 4.77 12.53 -5.90
C TYR A 89 4.14 13.48 -6.94
N GLN A 90 4.50 14.75 -6.87
CA GLN A 90 3.93 15.77 -7.76
C GLN A 90 4.60 15.83 -9.13
N ASN A 91 5.82 15.30 -9.27
CA ASN A 91 6.61 15.50 -10.48
C ASN A 91 6.56 14.33 -11.47
N ILE A 92 6.18 13.11 -11.05
CA ILE A 92 6.25 11.93 -11.92
C ILE A 92 4.89 11.59 -12.54
N LEU A 93 3.81 11.75 -11.79
CA LEU A 93 2.47 11.55 -12.31
C LEU A 93 1.65 12.76 -11.90
N ARG A 94 1.25 13.58 -12.85
CA ARG A 94 0.28 14.65 -12.64
C ARG A 94 -0.99 14.06 -12.04
N THR A 95 -0.99 13.89 -10.72
CA THR A 95 -2.25 13.82 -10.00
C THR A 95 -2.83 15.21 -10.09
N ASP A 96 -3.93 15.40 -10.80
CA ASP A 96 -4.71 16.61 -10.68
C ASP A 96 -4.85 16.91 -9.19
N GLU A 97 -4.54 18.13 -8.76
CA GLU A 97 -4.61 18.55 -7.35
C GLU A 97 -5.97 18.26 -6.69
N SER A 98 -6.97 17.92 -7.51
CA SER A 98 -8.33 17.54 -7.12
C SER A 98 -8.54 16.04 -6.90
N ASP A 99 -7.56 15.16 -7.17
CA ASP A 99 -7.74 13.72 -7.03
C ASP A 99 -7.51 13.25 -5.58
N PHE A 100 -8.52 13.44 -4.75
CA PHE A 100 -8.55 13.02 -3.36
C PHE A 100 -9.22 11.66 -3.12
N ILE A 101 -9.71 11.00 -4.18
CA ILE A 101 -10.30 9.67 -4.10
C ILE A 101 -9.22 8.64 -4.42
N ASP A 102 -8.82 7.83 -3.43
CA ASP A 102 -7.90 6.71 -3.64
C ASP A 102 -8.58 5.60 -4.41
N TRP A 103 -9.67 5.07 -3.87
CA TRP A 103 -10.49 4.11 -4.59
C TRP A 103 -11.99 4.37 -4.41
N LEU A 104 -12.74 3.97 -5.39
CA LEU A 104 -14.20 3.92 -5.41
C LEU A 104 -14.62 2.73 -6.27
N THR A 105 -15.06 1.67 -5.62
CA THR A 105 -15.36 0.39 -6.27
C THR A 105 -16.76 -0.09 -5.99
N LEU A 106 -17.30 -0.82 -6.96
CA LEU A 106 -18.51 -1.61 -6.83
C LEU A 106 -18.16 -3.06 -7.17
N SER A 107 -18.53 -3.98 -6.29
CA SER A 107 -18.30 -5.41 -6.47
C SER A 107 -19.59 -6.19 -6.52
N TYR A 108 -19.61 -7.25 -7.33
CA TYR A 108 -20.69 -8.22 -7.41
C TYR A 108 -20.14 -9.62 -7.15
N SER A 109 -20.66 -10.29 -6.14
CA SER A 109 -20.23 -11.63 -5.74
C SER A 109 -21.28 -12.67 -6.05
N VAL A 110 -20.87 -13.75 -6.72
CA VAL A 110 -21.72 -14.90 -7.05
C VAL A 110 -20.94 -16.20 -6.91
N GLY A 111 -21.37 -17.05 -6.01
CA GLY A 111 -20.67 -18.29 -5.68
C GLY A 111 -19.27 -17.98 -5.15
N ARG A 112 -18.24 -18.32 -5.93
CA ARG A 112 -16.83 -18.09 -5.58
C ARG A 112 -16.16 -17.02 -6.42
N PHE A 113 -16.91 -16.35 -7.24
CA PHE A 113 -16.43 -15.29 -8.09
C PHE A 113 -16.86 -13.93 -7.56
N THR A 114 -15.93 -12.99 -7.54
CA THR A 114 -16.19 -11.58 -7.28
C THR A 114 -15.73 -10.77 -8.49
N PHE A 115 -16.60 -9.90 -8.96
CA PHE A 115 -16.34 -8.98 -10.06
C PHE A 115 -16.34 -7.57 -9.49
N THR A 116 -15.24 -6.85 -9.62
CA THR A 116 -15.08 -5.47 -9.12
C THR A 116 -14.84 -4.52 -10.27
N VAL A 117 -15.49 -3.38 -10.24
CA VAL A 117 -15.26 -2.28 -11.20
C VAL A 117 -15.17 -0.96 -10.46
N GLY A 118 -14.37 -0.04 -10.99
CA GLY A 118 -14.21 1.30 -10.42
C GLY A 118 -12.76 1.77 -10.44
N LYS A 119 -12.49 2.87 -9.74
CA LYS A 119 -11.13 3.28 -9.43
C LYS A 119 -10.64 2.38 -8.31
N ASP A 120 -9.55 1.68 -8.51
CA ASP A 120 -8.99 0.71 -7.58
C ASP A 120 -7.47 0.72 -7.68
N MET A 121 -6.81 0.14 -6.71
CA MET A 121 -5.37 -0.08 -6.76
C MET A 121 -5.04 -1.06 -7.90
N VAL A 122 -4.06 -0.72 -8.73
CA VAL A 122 -3.49 -1.69 -9.67
C VAL A 122 -2.90 -2.84 -8.87
N ALA A 123 -3.38 -4.05 -9.14
CA ALA A 123 -3.12 -5.22 -8.33
C ALA A 123 -1.65 -5.68 -8.45
N ILE A 124 -0.78 -5.02 -7.70
CA ILE A 124 0.64 -5.34 -7.55
C ILE A 124 0.80 -6.00 -6.19
N GLY A 125 1.34 -7.21 -6.17
CA GLY A 125 1.57 -7.96 -4.94
C GLY A 125 2.67 -7.34 -4.08
N GLY A 126 2.78 -7.84 -2.86
CA GLY A 126 3.77 -7.40 -1.89
C GLY A 126 3.14 -6.78 -0.64
N TYR A 127 3.76 -7.02 0.49
CA TYR A 127 3.33 -6.49 1.80
C TYR A 127 3.57 -4.98 1.92
N GLU A 128 4.42 -4.42 1.08
CA GLU A 128 4.64 -2.97 1.05
C GLU A 128 3.44 -2.21 0.52
N LEU A 129 2.72 -2.77 -0.44
CA LEU A 129 1.62 -2.11 -1.14
C LEU A 129 0.23 -2.49 -0.57
N ASP A 130 0.15 -3.56 0.22
CA ASP A 130 -1.12 -4.08 0.75
C ASP A 130 -1.77 -3.17 1.82
N PRO A 131 -1.05 -2.62 2.81
CA PRO A 131 -1.66 -1.81 3.84
C PRO A 131 -2.08 -0.43 3.36
N MET A 132 -3.13 0.12 3.98
CA MET A 132 -3.53 1.51 3.75
C MET A 132 -2.37 2.49 4.06
N ASP A 133 -2.21 3.51 3.24
CA ASP A 133 -1.18 4.56 3.40
C ASP A 133 -1.15 5.17 4.80
N VAL A 134 -2.31 5.34 5.43
CA VAL A 134 -2.43 5.93 6.77
C VAL A 134 -1.71 5.13 7.86
N ILE A 135 -1.44 3.85 7.63
CA ILE A 135 -0.72 3.00 8.59
C ILE A 135 0.73 2.71 8.18
N GLN A 136 1.11 3.03 6.96
CA GLN A 136 2.47 2.83 6.45
C GLN A 136 3.48 3.85 7.01
N HIS A 137 4.74 3.47 6.98
CA HIS A 137 5.87 4.34 7.32
C HIS A 137 6.71 4.61 6.07
N PRO A 138 6.44 5.70 5.32
CA PRO A 138 7.09 5.98 4.03
C PRO A 138 8.62 6.01 4.09
N LEU A 139 9.18 6.41 5.25
CA LEU A 139 10.62 6.38 5.48
C LEU A 139 11.24 4.97 5.42
N LEU A 140 10.42 3.93 5.54
CA LEU A 140 10.80 2.52 5.49
C LEU A 140 10.24 1.81 4.26
N CYS A 141 9.92 2.56 3.21
CA CYS A 141 9.38 2.02 1.98
C CYS A 141 10.34 2.22 0.81
N SER A 142 10.14 1.41 -0.23
CA SER A 142 10.88 1.50 -1.48
C SER A 142 10.60 2.82 -2.20
N LYS A 143 11.43 3.16 -3.17
CA LYS A 143 11.14 4.27 -4.08
C LYS A 143 9.86 3.99 -4.88
N PHE A 144 9.63 2.73 -5.28
CA PHE A 144 8.40 2.38 -5.99
C PHE A 144 7.16 2.78 -5.19
N PHE A 145 7.08 2.44 -3.92
CA PHE A 145 5.98 2.85 -3.04
C PHE A 145 5.85 4.37 -2.95
N ASN A 146 6.98 5.07 -2.84
CA ASN A 146 6.98 6.51 -2.60
C ASN A 146 6.74 7.34 -3.87
N ASP A 147 7.07 6.80 -5.05
CA ASP A 147 7.14 7.56 -6.30
C ASP A 147 5.95 7.25 -7.25
N VAL A 148 5.16 6.21 -7.00
CA VAL A 148 4.12 5.76 -7.95
C VAL A 148 2.71 5.85 -7.36
N SER A 149 1.80 6.48 -8.09
CA SER A 149 0.37 6.39 -7.80
C SER A 149 -0.23 5.16 -8.47
N ILE A 150 -0.73 4.25 -7.66
CA ILE A 150 -1.23 2.95 -8.13
C ILE A 150 -2.76 2.89 -8.28
N TYR A 151 -3.49 3.97 -7.99
CA TYR A 151 -4.95 4.00 -8.05
C TYR A 151 -5.45 4.38 -9.45
N GLN A 152 -6.07 3.43 -10.16
CA GLN A 152 -6.47 3.57 -11.54
C GLN A 152 -7.88 3.02 -11.79
N LEU A 153 -8.56 3.49 -12.83
CA LEU A 153 -9.81 2.87 -13.26
C LEU A 153 -9.55 1.44 -13.72
N SER A 154 -10.30 0.49 -13.16
CA SER A 154 -10.08 -0.93 -13.39
C SER A 154 -11.35 -1.77 -13.41
N GLY A 155 -11.20 -2.98 -13.92
CA GLY A 155 -12.11 -4.09 -13.75
C GLY A 155 -11.33 -5.32 -13.32
N LYS A 156 -11.81 -6.01 -12.28
CA LYS A 156 -11.15 -7.16 -11.67
C LYS A 156 -12.13 -8.33 -11.55
N VAL A 157 -11.64 -9.54 -11.78
CA VAL A 157 -12.34 -10.77 -11.45
C VAL A 157 -11.47 -11.60 -10.52
N GLU A 158 -12.06 -12.10 -9.46
CA GLU A 158 -11.40 -12.91 -8.44
C GLU A 158 -12.15 -14.23 -8.24
N TYR A 159 -11.40 -15.29 -8.04
CA TYR A 159 -11.90 -16.61 -7.70
C TYR A 159 -11.30 -17.05 -6.37
N THR A 160 -12.16 -17.29 -5.38
CA THR A 160 -11.76 -17.80 -4.06
C THR A 160 -12.00 -19.31 -3.99
N THR A 161 -11.01 -20.05 -3.50
CA THR A 161 -11.08 -21.52 -3.34
C THR A 161 -12.14 -21.90 -2.30
N LYS A 162 -12.53 -23.19 -2.30
CA LYS A 162 -13.61 -23.69 -1.43
C LYS A 162 -13.29 -23.60 0.06
N ASP A 163 -12.03 -23.74 0.38
CA ASP A 163 -11.47 -23.65 1.73
C ASP A 163 -11.13 -22.20 2.12
N GLU A 164 -11.41 -21.26 1.20
CA GLU A 164 -11.11 -19.82 1.35
C GLU A 164 -9.63 -19.48 1.59
N ALA A 165 -8.75 -20.49 1.50
CA ALA A 165 -7.33 -20.31 1.75
C ALA A 165 -6.56 -19.63 0.59
N SER A 166 -7.17 -19.51 -0.59
CA SER A 166 -6.55 -18.86 -1.75
C SER A 166 -7.56 -18.10 -2.59
N THR A 167 -7.14 -16.92 -3.04
CA THR A 167 -7.85 -16.10 -4.03
C THR A 167 -6.94 -15.80 -5.21
N PHE A 168 -7.41 -16.14 -6.41
CA PHE A 168 -6.72 -15.84 -7.67
C PHE A 168 -7.47 -14.72 -8.38
N GLY A 169 -6.75 -13.68 -8.79
CA GLY A 169 -7.32 -12.51 -9.44
C GLY A 169 -6.73 -12.25 -10.82
N PHE A 170 -7.57 -11.70 -11.69
CA PHE A 170 -7.16 -11.03 -12.91
C PHE A 170 -7.73 -9.62 -12.91
N GLN A 171 -6.87 -8.62 -13.11
CA GLN A 171 -7.29 -7.23 -13.23
C GLN A 171 -6.84 -6.66 -14.58
N PHE A 172 -7.73 -5.90 -15.20
CA PHE A 172 -7.48 -4.99 -16.29
C PHE A 172 -7.71 -3.57 -15.79
N ALA A 173 -6.71 -2.70 -15.95
CA ALA A 173 -6.76 -1.32 -15.45
C ALA A 173 -6.16 -0.35 -16.46
N ASN A 174 -6.36 0.96 -16.26
CA ASN A 174 -5.47 1.94 -16.85
C ASN A 174 -4.07 1.71 -16.30
N SER A 175 -3.06 1.98 -17.10
CA SER A 175 -1.68 1.89 -16.63
C SER A 175 -1.37 2.98 -15.59
N ILE A 176 -0.47 2.67 -14.67
CA ILE A 176 0.10 3.65 -13.73
C ILE A 176 0.91 4.75 -14.44
N PHE A 177 1.26 4.54 -15.71
CA PHE A 177 1.96 5.50 -16.58
C PHE A 177 0.99 6.34 -17.41
N SER A 178 -0.33 6.13 -17.30
CA SER A 178 -1.33 6.97 -17.94
C SER A 178 -1.74 8.13 -17.03
N SER A 179 -2.22 9.22 -17.66
CA SER A 179 -2.88 10.28 -16.92
C SER A 179 -4.10 9.74 -16.15
N LEU A 180 -4.52 10.42 -15.09
CA LEU A 180 -5.72 10.05 -14.32
C LEU A 180 -7.02 10.15 -15.12
N LYS A 181 -6.97 10.68 -16.35
CA LYS A 181 -8.13 10.70 -17.24
C LYS A 181 -8.27 9.34 -17.94
N PRO A 182 -9.25 8.52 -17.53
CA PRO A 182 -9.44 7.20 -18.09
C PRO A 182 -9.51 7.23 -19.62
N PHE A 183 -8.77 6.31 -20.26
CA PHE A 183 -8.76 6.13 -21.72
C PHE A 183 -8.20 7.29 -22.57
N GLU A 184 -7.69 8.37 -21.97
CA GLU A 184 -7.11 9.48 -22.75
C GLU A 184 -5.89 8.99 -23.54
N GLU A 185 -4.90 8.41 -22.85
CA GLU A 185 -3.67 7.91 -23.47
C GLU A 185 -3.78 6.47 -23.96
N ARG A 186 -4.80 5.73 -23.52
CA ARG A 186 -5.06 4.32 -23.86
C ARG A 186 -3.89 3.39 -23.55
N LEU A 187 -3.23 3.65 -22.42
CA LEU A 187 -2.24 2.76 -21.83
C LEU A 187 -2.91 1.89 -20.78
N PHE A 188 -2.59 0.60 -20.76
CA PHE A 188 -3.28 -0.36 -19.93
C PHE A 188 -2.33 -1.18 -19.07
N ALA A 189 -2.84 -1.68 -17.96
CA ALA A 189 -2.19 -2.62 -17.07
C ALA A 189 -2.97 -3.93 -17.00
N TYR A 190 -2.24 -5.03 -16.94
CA TYR A 190 -2.78 -6.38 -16.78
C TYR A 190 -2.08 -7.03 -15.60
N SER A 191 -2.85 -7.50 -14.65
CA SER A 191 -2.32 -8.11 -13.43
C SER A 191 -2.94 -9.48 -13.20
N LEU A 192 -2.10 -10.45 -12.86
CA LEU A 192 -2.48 -11.72 -12.29
C LEU A 192 -2.05 -11.73 -10.84
N THR A 193 -2.91 -12.11 -9.92
CA THR A 193 -2.64 -12.11 -8.49
C THR A 193 -2.97 -13.45 -7.85
N TRP A 194 -2.24 -13.76 -6.80
CA TRP A 194 -2.56 -14.81 -5.86
C TRP A 194 -2.41 -14.29 -4.44
N TYR A 195 -3.51 -14.30 -3.71
CA TYR A 195 -3.57 -14.05 -2.27
C TYR A 195 -3.80 -15.38 -1.58
N GLY A 196 -3.02 -15.67 -0.56
CA GLY A 196 -3.17 -16.87 0.25
C GLY A 196 -3.25 -16.52 1.73
N ASP A 197 -4.02 -17.30 2.47
CA ASP A 197 -4.11 -17.21 3.93
C ASP A 197 -4.00 -18.63 4.50
N TYR A 198 -2.79 -18.98 4.91
CA TYR A 198 -2.48 -20.25 5.54
C TYR A 198 -2.00 -19.96 6.98
N GLU A 199 -2.17 -20.89 7.89
CA GLU A 199 -1.90 -20.69 9.33
C GLU A 199 -0.50 -20.10 9.63
N TRP A 200 0.50 -20.45 8.85
CA TRP A 200 1.89 -20.02 9.05
C TRP A 200 2.48 -19.22 7.90
N PHE A 201 1.76 -19.10 6.79
CA PHE A 201 2.23 -18.50 5.55
C PHE A 201 1.11 -17.77 4.82
N ALA A 202 1.35 -16.53 4.43
CA ALA A 202 0.43 -15.74 3.63
C ALA A 202 1.17 -15.13 2.43
N PRO A 203 0.96 -15.61 1.20
CA PRO A 203 1.49 -15.01 -0.03
C PRO A 203 0.58 -13.89 -0.54
N ILE A 204 1.20 -12.83 -1.07
CA ILE A 204 0.58 -11.78 -1.88
C ILE A 204 1.43 -11.62 -3.14
N TRP A 205 1.19 -12.45 -4.14
CA TRP A 205 2.02 -12.51 -5.33
C TRP A 205 1.30 -11.94 -6.55
N SER A 206 2.07 -11.32 -7.43
CA SER A 206 1.54 -10.84 -8.71
C SER A 206 2.53 -10.98 -9.86
N ALA A 207 1.96 -11.04 -11.06
CA ALA A 207 2.67 -10.83 -12.32
C ALA A 207 1.93 -9.75 -13.11
N ASN A 208 2.64 -8.72 -13.54
CA ASN A 208 2.06 -7.52 -14.10
C ASN A 208 2.71 -7.17 -15.44
N LEU A 209 1.88 -6.67 -16.36
CA LEU A 209 2.29 -5.99 -17.58
C LEU A 209 1.75 -4.57 -17.52
N LEU A 210 2.63 -3.59 -17.36
CA LEU A 210 2.27 -2.18 -17.20
C LEU A 210 2.70 -1.43 -18.46
N GLU A 211 1.74 -1.02 -19.28
CA GLU A 211 2.01 -0.33 -20.54
C GLU A 211 2.48 1.10 -20.26
N TYR A 212 3.69 1.45 -20.71
CA TYR A 212 4.26 2.79 -20.54
C TYR A 212 4.23 3.59 -21.84
N GLU A 213 4.25 2.89 -22.97
CA GLU A 213 4.03 3.37 -24.33
C GLU A 213 3.20 2.32 -25.06
N ARG A 214 2.44 2.70 -26.03
CA ARG A 214 1.52 1.81 -26.73
C ARG A 214 2.20 0.56 -27.28
N GLY A 215 1.85 -0.58 -26.72
CA GLY A 215 2.44 -1.89 -27.06
C GLY A 215 3.78 -2.15 -26.38
N GLN A 216 4.27 -1.25 -25.54
CA GLN A 216 5.50 -1.40 -24.78
C GLN A 216 5.19 -1.54 -23.28
N PHE A 217 5.78 -2.54 -22.63
CA PHE A 217 5.42 -2.89 -21.27
C PHE A 217 6.62 -2.96 -20.33
N VAL A 218 6.48 -2.38 -19.15
CA VAL A 218 7.22 -2.81 -17.98
C VAL A 218 6.65 -4.16 -17.54
N LYS A 219 7.50 -5.19 -17.55
CA LYS A 219 7.16 -6.52 -17.01
C LYS A 219 7.57 -6.56 -15.55
N MET A 220 6.63 -6.88 -14.67
CA MET A 220 6.87 -6.87 -13.25
C MET A 220 6.41 -8.16 -12.62
N ALA A 221 7.16 -8.66 -11.64
CA ALA A 221 6.76 -9.72 -10.74
C ALA A 221 6.99 -9.26 -9.31
N SER A 222 6.00 -9.43 -8.46
CA SER A 222 6.10 -9.11 -7.04
C SER A 222 5.66 -10.31 -6.20
N LEU A 223 6.50 -10.71 -5.24
CA LEU A 223 6.32 -11.88 -4.39
C LEU A 223 6.39 -11.43 -2.93
N GLY A 224 5.26 -11.00 -2.39
CA GLY A 224 5.12 -10.75 -0.95
C GLY A 224 4.85 -12.05 -0.21
N SER A 225 5.56 -12.32 0.86
CA SER A 225 5.43 -13.55 1.64
C SER A 225 5.55 -13.26 3.12
N ALA A 226 4.48 -13.46 3.88
CA ALA A 226 4.55 -13.39 5.33
C ALA A 226 4.64 -14.77 5.95
N PHE A 227 5.45 -14.88 6.99
CA PHE A 227 5.63 -16.10 7.78
C PHE A 227 5.35 -15.78 9.26
N TYR A 228 4.53 -16.58 9.90
CA TYR A 228 4.06 -16.37 11.28
C TYR A 228 4.62 -17.43 12.22
N PHE A 229 5.22 -16.98 13.34
CA PHE A 229 5.86 -17.83 14.34
C PHE A 229 5.44 -17.41 15.75
N GLY A 230 4.18 -17.67 16.11
CA GLY A 230 3.63 -17.25 17.40
C GLY A 230 3.50 -15.72 17.51
N ASP A 231 4.30 -15.08 18.36
CA ASP A 231 4.27 -13.63 18.54
C ASP A 231 5.18 -12.87 17.56
N ALA A 232 5.90 -13.60 16.71
CA ALA A 232 6.80 -13.05 15.69
C ALA A 232 6.25 -13.27 14.28
N SER A 233 6.55 -12.33 13.38
CA SER A 233 6.34 -12.52 11.93
C SER A 233 7.49 -11.94 11.12
N ILE A 234 7.66 -12.50 9.93
CA ILE A 234 8.60 -12.02 8.92
C ILE A 234 7.81 -11.77 7.64
N GLU A 235 7.90 -10.56 7.10
CA GLU A 235 7.37 -10.21 5.78
C GLU A 235 8.56 -10.05 4.83
N LEU A 236 8.55 -10.78 3.72
CA LEU A 236 9.55 -10.71 2.66
C LEU A 236 8.88 -10.25 1.38
N ASP A 237 9.32 -9.13 0.83
CA ASP A 237 8.93 -8.64 -0.48
C ASP A 237 10.10 -8.80 -1.46
N LEU A 238 9.82 -9.42 -2.60
CA LEU A 238 10.75 -9.52 -3.73
C LEU A 238 10.07 -8.95 -4.96
N MET A 239 10.51 -7.78 -5.41
CA MET A 239 9.97 -7.12 -6.59
C MET A 239 11.01 -7.13 -7.70
N TYR A 240 10.62 -7.57 -8.89
CA TYR A 240 11.45 -7.53 -10.09
C TYR A 240 10.72 -6.78 -11.17
N LYS A 241 11.41 -5.83 -11.81
CA LYS A 241 10.92 -5.07 -12.97
C LYS A 241 11.89 -5.21 -14.13
N HIS A 242 11.36 -5.29 -15.33
CA HIS A 242 12.12 -5.35 -16.57
C HIS A 242 11.49 -4.44 -17.62
N LEU A 243 12.34 -3.63 -18.25
CA LEU A 243 11.98 -2.70 -19.30
C LEU A 243 12.95 -2.87 -20.48
N ASN A 244 12.39 -3.07 -21.68
CA ASN A 244 13.14 -3.01 -22.93
C ASN A 244 13.01 -1.61 -23.55
N TYR A 245 13.88 -0.69 -23.14
CA TYR A 245 13.98 0.65 -23.70
C TYR A 245 15.46 0.99 -23.83
N GLU A 246 15.94 1.30 -25.06
CA GLU A 246 17.37 1.55 -25.35
C GLU A 246 18.33 0.52 -24.73
N GLY A 247 17.89 -0.74 -24.64
CA GLY A 247 18.60 -1.83 -23.98
C GLY A 247 17.74 -2.60 -23.01
N SER A 248 18.35 -3.49 -22.25
CA SER A 248 17.68 -4.30 -21.24
C SER A 248 17.92 -3.72 -19.86
N ASN A 249 16.88 -3.13 -19.28
CA ASN A 249 16.91 -2.51 -17.96
C ASN A 249 16.22 -3.42 -16.94
N HIS A 250 16.89 -3.67 -15.84
CA HIS A 250 16.41 -4.54 -14.77
C HIS A 250 16.44 -3.81 -13.43
N GLU A 251 15.40 -3.97 -12.67
CA GLU A 251 15.34 -3.49 -11.30
C GLU A 251 14.90 -4.64 -10.38
N PHE A 252 15.58 -4.79 -9.26
CA PHE A 252 15.28 -5.80 -8.25
C PHE A 252 15.27 -5.17 -6.87
N THR A 253 14.16 -5.33 -6.15
CA THR A 253 13.93 -4.74 -4.84
C THR A 253 13.54 -5.84 -3.84
N PRO A 254 14.49 -6.43 -3.09
CA PRO A 254 14.20 -7.19 -1.90
C PRO A 254 13.95 -6.25 -0.70
N ALA A 255 12.92 -6.52 0.08
CA ALA A 255 12.67 -5.89 1.36
C ALA A 255 12.26 -6.94 2.40
N LEU A 256 12.69 -6.74 3.63
CA LEU A 256 12.40 -7.62 4.75
C LEU A 256 11.89 -6.79 5.92
N LYS A 257 10.79 -7.23 6.52
CA LYS A 257 10.25 -6.67 7.76
C LYS A 257 10.11 -7.79 8.78
N PHE A 258 10.61 -7.54 9.97
CA PHE A 258 10.43 -8.38 11.14
C PHE A 258 9.51 -7.67 12.12
N ASN A 259 8.49 -8.35 12.63
CA ASN A 259 7.60 -7.85 13.66
C ASN A 259 7.64 -8.80 14.88
N TYR A 260 7.52 -8.22 16.07
CA TYR A 260 7.41 -8.97 17.32
C TYR A 260 6.42 -8.30 18.27
N ASN A 261 5.39 -9.03 18.67
CA ASN A 261 4.39 -8.60 19.63
C ASN A 261 4.83 -8.99 21.05
N PHE A 262 5.32 -8.04 21.83
CA PHE A 262 5.66 -8.28 23.25
C PHE A 262 4.43 -8.64 24.08
N ASN A 263 3.31 -8.03 23.74
CA ASN A 263 1.99 -8.23 24.35
C ASN A 263 0.93 -7.55 23.48
N ASP A 264 -0.32 -7.57 23.93
CA ASP A 264 -1.46 -7.00 23.23
C ASP A 264 -1.37 -5.47 22.97
N LYS A 265 -0.35 -4.80 23.53
CA LYS A 265 -0.21 -3.35 23.46
C LYS A 265 1.06 -2.86 22.80
N VAL A 266 2.08 -3.70 22.73
CA VAL A 266 3.40 -3.28 22.25
C VAL A 266 3.88 -4.22 21.16
N GLU A 267 4.06 -3.65 20.00
CA GLU A 267 4.72 -4.28 18.85
C GLU A 267 6.01 -3.54 18.55
N ILE A 268 7.07 -4.27 18.32
CA ILE A 268 8.32 -3.74 17.76
C ILE A 268 8.49 -4.28 16.35
N PHE A 269 9.06 -3.48 15.48
CA PHE A 269 9.40 -3.93 14.14
C PHE A 269 10.72 -3.35 13.65
N ALA A 270 11.33 -4.05 12.71
CA ALA A 270 12.47 -3.56 11.95
C ALA A 270 12.22 -3.87 10.48
N ARG A 271 12.55 -2.94 9.60
CA ARG A 271 12.42 -3.09 8.15
C ARG A 271 13.66 -2.59 7.44
N GLY A 272 14.05 -3.27 6.38
CA GLY A 272 15.07 -2.82 5.47
C GLY A 272 14.86 -3.39 4.09
N GLY A 273 15.33 -2.65 3.09
CA GLY A 273 15.28 -3.06 1.71
C GLY A 273 16.43 -2.46 0.91
N TYR A 274 16.61 -3.02 -0.27
CA TYR A 274 17.66 -2.62 -1.19
C TYR A 274 17.16 -2.68 -2.62
N GLU A 275 17.27 -1.59 -3.34
CA GLU A 275 16.93 -1.52 -4.75
C GLU A 275 18.21 -1.53 -5.58
N TYR A 276 18.30 -2.49 -6.47
CA TYR A 276 19.34 -2.59 -7.47
C TYR A 276 18.77 -2.30 -8.85
N ARG A 277 19.41 -1.42 -9.59
CA ARG A 277 19.05 -1.06 -10.96
C ARG A 277 20.24 -1.26 -11.89
N SER A 278 20.04 -2.01 -12.97
CA SER A 278 20.96 -2.06 -14.09
C SER A 278 20.36 -1.26 -15.25
N GLY A 279 21.00 -0.17 -15.61
CA GLY A 279 20.51 0.71 -16.67
C GLY A 279 19.63 1.86 -16.17
N MET A 280 18.62 2.24 -16.94
CA MET A 280 17.76 3.39 -16.65
C MET A 280 16.88 3.17 -15.42
N ASP A 281 16.51 4.24 -14.75
CA ASP A 281 15.49 4.22 -13.71
C ASP A 281 14.11 4.00 -14.37
N ILE A 282 13.53 2.82 -14.16
CA ILE A 282 12.24 2.44 -14.78
C ILE A 282 11.08 3.35 -14.31
N LEU A 283 11.27 4.05 -13.20
CA LEU A 283 10.28 4.95 -12.64
C LEU A 283 10.67 6.43 -12.72
N GLY A 284 11.91 6.71 -13.07
CA GLY A 284 12.40 8.07 -13.26
C GLY A 284 12.01 8.60 -14.64
N TRP A 285 10.76 8.95 -14.81
CA TRP A 285 10.24 9.50 -16.06
C TRP A 285 10.19 11.02 -15.97
N GLU A 286 10.79 11.70 -16.93
CA GLU A 286 10.63 13.14 -17.12
C GLU A 286 9.64 13.41 -18.25
N GLU A 287 8.78 14.40 -18.07
CA GLU A 287 7.89 14.90 -19.12
C GLU A 287 8.65 15.93 -19.95
N ASP A 288 8.79 15.67 -21.25
CA ASP A 288 9.19 16.67 -22.22
C ASP A 288 8.04 16.98 -23.19
N GLU A 289 8.30 17.87 -24.19
CA GLU A 289 7.26 18.26 -25.19
C GLU A 289 6.75 17.07 -26.02
N ALA A 290 7.41 15.92 -26.02
CA ALA A 290 7.05 14.71 -26.77
C ALA A 290 6.39 13.63 -25.90
N GLY A 291 6.31 13.80 -24.60
CA GLY A 291 5.69 12.86 -23.65
C GLY A 291 6.61 12.46 -22.49
N TYR A 292 6.25 11.36 -21.79
CA TYR A 292 7.04 10.83 -20.69
C TYR A 292 8.16 9.94 -21.21
N PHE A 293 9.40 10.21 -20.83
CA PHE A 293 10.57 9.40 -21.17
C PHE A 293 11.32 8.94 -19.92
N PRO A 294 11.88 7.72 -19.92
CA PRO A 294 12.75 7.28 -18.83
C PRO A 294 13.95 8.23 -18.71
N THR A 295 14.21 8.69 -17.50
CA THR A 295 15.38 9.54 -17.25
C THR A 295 16.68 8.76 -17.41
N ASP A 296 17.70 9.41 -17.93
CA ASP A 296 19.04 8.85 -18.18
C ASP A 296 19.84 8.61 -16.88
N ILE A 297 19.19 8.34 -15.77
CA ILE A 297 19.84 7.95 -14.50
C ILE A 297 20.30 6.51 -14.64
N THR A 298 21.47 6.35 -15.23
CA THR A 298 22.11 5.06 -15.47
C THR A 298 22.55 4.42 -14.17
N GLY A 299 21.91 3.31 -13.83
CA GLY A 299 22.28 2.43 -12.73
C GLY A 299 22.15 3.10 -11.36
N GLY A 300 21.88 2.36 -10.35
CA GLY A 300 21.80 2.91 -9.02
C GLY A 300 21.51 1.89 -7.95
N HIS A 301 21.82 2.29 -6.74
CA HIS A 301 21.57 1.51 -5.55
C HIS A 301 20.84 2.40 -4.55
N TYR A 302 19.71 1.94 -4.07
CA TYR A 302 19.00 2.59 -2.99
C TYR A 302 18.79 1.60 -1.86
N ALA A 303 19.23 1.95 -0.66
CA ALA A 303 18.97 1.17 0.55
C ALA A 303 18.16 2.01 1.52
N PHE A 304 17.16 1.39 2.14
CA PHE A 304 16.38 1.97 3.23
C PHE A 304 16.33 0.98 4.40
N TYR A 305 16.37 1.49 5.60
CA TYR A 305 16.34 0.66 6.80
C TYR A 305 15.93 1.46 8.03
N GLY A 306 15.38 0.76 9.00
CA GLY A 306 15.01 1.35 10.27
C GLY A 306 14.26 0.38 11.16
N ALA A 307 13.80 0.91 12.28
CA ALA A 307 13.03 0.17 13.26
C ALA A 307 12.02 1.09 13.94
N GLY A 308 11.01 0.51 14.54
CA GLY A 308 9.99 1.25 15.24
C GLY A 308 9.27 0.46 16.31
N VAL A 309 8.45 1.19 17.03
CA VAL A 309 7.57 0.66 18.08
C VAL A 309 6.18 1.20 17.83
N HIS A 310 5.19 0.32 17.88
CA HIS A 310 3.79 0.64 17.98
C HIS A 310 3.30 0.40 19.42
N TYR A 311 2.53 1.34 19.92
CA TYR A 311 1.86 1.19 21.21
C TYR A 311 0.35 1.41 21.04
N TYR A 312 -0.42 0.44 21.49
CA TYR A 312 -1.88 0.41 21.43
C TYR A 312 -2.46 0.62 22.84
N PRO A 313 -2.79 1.86 23.22
CA PRO A 313 -3.24 2.16 24.58
C PRO A 313 -4.63 1.64 24.91
N LEU A 314 -5.49 1.43 23.91
CA LEU A 314 -6.85 0.97 24.12
C LEU A 314 -6.87 -0.52 24.47
N LYS A 315 -7.78 -0.89 25.36
CA LYS A 315 -7.95 -2.29 25.75
C LYS A 315 -8.70 -3.05 24.65
N ASN A 316 -8.13 -4.16 24.20
CA ASN A 316 -8.71 -5.04 23.17
C ASN A 316 -9.05 -4.30 21.84
N SER A 317 -8.29 -3.26 21.51
CA SER A 317 -8.43 -2.53 20.25
C SER A 317 -7.08 -2.00 19.78
N THR A 318 -6.83 -2.08 18.50
CA THR A 318 -5.70 -1.48 17.80
C THR A 318 -6.04 -0.16 17.10
N ASP A 319 -7.25 0.36 17.30
CA ASP A 319 -7.75 1.55 16.61
C ASP A 319 -6.91 2.79 16.91
N LEU A 320 -6.43 2.95 18.16
CA LEU A 320 -5.52 4.02 18.53
C LEU A 320 -4.09 3.48 18.59
N ARG A 321 -3.23 3.96 17.71
CA ARG A 321 -1.82 3.60 17.63
C ARG A 321 -0.94 4.82 17.84
N LEU A 322 -0.07 4.76 18.83
CA LEU A 322 1.08 5.64 18.97
C LEU A 322 2.27 4.96 18.35
N HIS A 323 3.11 5.68 17.62
CA HIS A 323 4.28 5.10 17.00
C HIS A 323 5.52 5.98 17.13
N THR A 324 6.68 5.33 17.14
CA THR A 324 7.98 5.96 16.98
C THR A 324 8.79 5.13 16.01
N VAL A 325 9.35 5.77 14.99
CA VAL A 325 10.16 5.13 13.96
C VAL A 325 11.47 5.90 13.82
N ILE A 326 12.56 5.17 13.70
CA ILE A 326 13.88 5.70 13.35
C ILE A 326 14.27 5.06 12.03
N ALA A 327 14.58 5.87 11.03
CA ALA A 327 14.88 5.42 9.68
C ALA A 327 16.05 6.18 9.06
N SER A 328 16.70 5.55 8.11
CA SER A 328 17.70 6.16 7.25
C SER A 328 17.69 5.49 5.88
N ASN A 329 18.26 6.16 4.90
CA ASN A 329 18.46 5.59 3.56
C ASN A 329 19.80 6.03 2.96
N SER A 330 20.19 5.41 1.86
CA SER A 330 21.50 5.65 1.24
C SER A 330 21.65 7.04 0.60
N TYR A 331 20.55 7.74 0.34
CA TYR A 331 20.58 9.11 -0.24
C TYR A 331 20.56 10.18 0.86
N ALA A 332 19.90 9.91 1.97
CA ALA A 332 19.82 10.83 3.07
C ALA A 332 21.09 10.78 3.92
N LYS A 333 21.81 11.87 4.01
CA LYS A 333 22.89 12.04 5.01
C LYS A 333 22.28 12.44 6.37
N SER A 334 21.25 11.72 6.79
CA SER A 334 20.48 12.03 8.00
C SER A 334 19.84 10.80 8.59
N VAL A 335 19.54 10.86 9.87
CA VAL A 335 18.62 9.95 10.54
C VAL A 335 17.29 10.67 10.67
N ALA A 336 16.24 10.08 10.11
CA ALA A 336 14.88 10.56 10.27
C ALA A 336 14.25 9.89 11.49
N ILE A 337 13.58 10.67 12.30
CA ILE A 337 12.75 10.18 13.40
C ILE A 337 11.32 10.58 13.08
N ASN A 338 10.40 9.64 13.21
CA ASN A 338 8.97 9.89 13.10
C ASN A 338 8.30 9.51 14.41
N VAL A 339 7.55 10.43 14.99
CA VAL A 339 6.74 10.17 16.18
C VAL A 339 5.33 10.62 15.87
N GLY A 340 4.35 9.75 16.09
CA GLY A 340 2.99 10.12 15.72
C GLY A 340 1.91 9.29 16.39
N VAL A 341 0.69 9.66 16.04
CA VAL A 341 -0.53 9.01 16.46
C VAL A 341 -1.45 8.80 15.26
N THR A 342 -2.02 7.62 15.17
CA THR A 342 -3.08 7.28 14.20
C THR A 342 -4.28 6.77 14.96
N TYR A 343 -5.48 7.24 14.60
CA TYR A 343 -6.72 6.75 15.18
C TYR A 343 -7.69 6.32 14.08
N LEU A 344 -8.12 5.07 14.11
CA LEU A 344 -9.15 4.53 13.21
C LEU A 344 -10.51 4.64 13.90
N PHE A 345 -11.18 5.77 13.74
CA PHE A 345 -12.44 6.03 14.39
C PHE A 345 -13.62 5.45 13.60
N ASN A 346 -14.13 4.29 14.04
CA ASN A 346 -15.34 3.71 13.48
C ASN A 346 -16.58 4.47 13.99
N LEU A 347 -17.06 5.39 13.16
CA LEU A 347 -18.21 6.23 13.49
C LEU A 347 -19.50 5.41 13.57
N THR A 348 -19.65 4.42 12.69
CA THR A 348 -20.85 3.56 12.66
C THR A 348 -21.02 2.80 13.97
N ASP A 349 -19.96 2.18 14.47
CA ASP A 349 -19.99 1.45 15.75
C ASP A 349 -20.26 2.37 16.95
N THR A 350 -19.71 3.58 16.89
CA THR A 350 -19.94 4.57 17.96
C THR A 350 -21.42 4.99 18.04
N ILE A 351 -22.04 5.23 16.89
CA ILE A 351 -23.47 5.58 16.85
C ILE A 351 -24.34 4.40 17.33
N ARG A 352 -23.98 3.16 16.99
CA ARG A 352 -24.71 1.95 17.42
C ARG A 352 -24.67 1.75 18.95
N LYS A 353 -23.53 2.00 19.58
CA LYS A 353 -23.38 1.86 21.05
C LYS A 353 -24.18 2.88 21.85
N HIS A 354 -24.60 3.98 21.24
CA HIS A 354 -25.36 5.05 21.89
C HIS A 354 -26.88 5.03 21.54
N ARG A 355 -27.33 4.07 20.75
CA ARG A 355 -28.74 3.76 20.50
C ARG A 355 -29.21 2.59 21.38
#